data_ddd438d96ee180455e7a455d5d34f792
#
_entry.id   ddd438d96ee180455e7a455d5d34f792
#
_cell.length_a   1.000
_cell.length_b   1.000
_cell.length_c   1.000
_cell.angle_alpha   90.00
_cell.angle_beta   90.00
_cell.angle_gamma   90.00
#
_symmetry.space_group_name_H-M   'P 1'
#
loop_
_entity.id
_entity.type
_entity.pdbx_description
1 polymer ?
#
loop_
_entity_poly.entity_id
_entity_poly.type
_entity_poly.pdbx_seq_one_letter_code
_entity_poly.pdbx_strand_id
1 'polypeptide(L)'
;MKKSIILSSVFIISAMITLNSCKKKTEVDDETQSVVDNAVCEQQFMAITPVVSEKGINQSGIKKINVGCGTWTILGAISGTNTPNVATDTLDSNADGFYDNGPVSFAIDYGTTGCLSFDGLSFKTGVIKLTTAKRWSVYNNPVTIDLQNYKVNNVTYSGQIIITRLDSVTVTTQVINGHCTDGNWNIDYEGTKTIKQVGGYSTPNNEADDVITITGNSSGKNRLGRTFTTNITTPLYKKSNCKWISSGTLELTPDGLKTRTVDFGSGTCDDDATFTVNGQTISFKLK
;
A
#
# COMPACT_ATOMS: atom_id res chain seq x y z
N MET A 1 18.60 88.09 54.18
CA MET A 1 19.45 86.97 53.81
C MET A 1 18.57 85.74 53.82
N LYS A 2 18.09 85.27 52.64
CA LYS A 2 17.19 84.13 52.55
C LYS A 2 17.97 82.91 52.06
N LYS A 3 18.02 81.85 52.80
CA LYS A 3 18.60 80.57 52.42
C LYS A 3 17.54 79.73 51.66
N SER A 4 17.84 79.45 50.41
CA SER A 4 17.06 78.50 49.63
C SER A 4 17.53 77.10 49.89
N ILE A 5 16.58 76.21 50.22
CA ILE A 5 16.79 74.79 50.37
C ILE A 5 16.32 74.12 49.08
N ILE A 6 17.28 73.51 48.34
CA ILE A 6 16.98 72.72 47.16
C ILE A 6 16.59 71.28 47.61
N LEU A 7 15.34 70.92 47.36
CA LEU A 7 14.84 69.55 47.56
C LEU A 7 15.14 68.73 46.31
N SER A 8 16.06 67.77 46.44
CA SER A 8 16.39 66.85 45.37
C SER A 8 15.40 65.67 45.38
N SER A 9 14.50 65.63 44.38
CA SER A 9 13.56 64.53 44.21
C SER A 9 14.23 63.39 43.45
N VAL A 10 14.51 62.28 44.12
CA VAL A 10 14.95 61.03 43.54
C VAL A 10 13.76 60.33 42.94
N PHE A 11 13.65 60.31 41.60
CA PHE A 11 12.68 59.52 40.86
C PHE A 11 13.18 58.06 40.77
N ILE A 12 12.59 57.15 41.54
CA ILE A 12 12.80 55.71 41.40
C ILE A 12 11.91 55.25 40.24
N ILE A 13 12.49 55.01 39.08
CA ILE A 13 11.81 54.34 37.93
C ILE A 13 11.79 52.85 38.22
N SER A 14 10.65 52.36 38.68
CA SER A 14 10.38 50.94 38.82
C SER A 14 10.12 50.37 37.42
N ALA A 15 11.12 49.71 36.84
CA ALA A 15 10.99 48.98 35.58
C ALA A 15 10.15 47.72 35.86
N MET A 16 8.83 47.76 35.56
CA MET A 16 8.00 46.56 35.48
C MET A 16 8.43 45.76 34.26
N ILE A 17 9.23 44.73 34.49
CA ILE A 17 9.49 43.68 33.50
C ILE A 17 8.23 42.85 33.37
N THR A 18 7.38 43.15 32.40
CA THR A 18 6.26 42.24 32.03
C THR A 18 6.88 41.03 31.32
N LEU A 19 7.01 39.95 32.07
CA LEU A 19 7.29 38.64 31.50
C LEU A 19 6.07 38.24 30.67
N ASN A 20 6.07 38.62 29.39
CA ASN A 20 5.20 38.02 28.38
C ASN A 20 5.61 36.57 28.23
N SER A 21 5.07 35.70 29.11
CA SER A 21 5.07 34.26 28.88
C SER A 21 4.24 34.00 27.63
N CYS A 22 4.89 33.98 26.48
CA CYS A 22 4.31 33.35 25.29
C CYS A 22 4.02 31.90 25.65
N LYS A 23 2.83 31.62 26.17
CA LYS A 23 2.27 30.26 26.09
C LYS A 23 2.19 29.95 24.62
N LYS A 24 3.18 29.18 24.11
CA LYS A 24 3.07 28.52 22.82
C LYS A 24 1.71 27.86 22.83
N LYS A 25 0.75 28.37 22.07
CA LYS A 25 -0.50 27.67 21.80
C LYS A 25 -0.05 26.33 21.25
N THR A 26 -0.27 25.25 21.99
CA THR A 26 -0.05 23.91 21.50
C THR A 26 -1.01 23.78 20.33
N GLU A 27 -0.51 23.86 19.10
CA GLU A 27 -1.34 23.61 17.93
C GLU A 27 -1.96 22.24 18.13
N VAL A 28 -3.26 22.18 17.99
CA VAL A 28 -3.99 20.91 18.05
C VAL A 28 -3.50 20.12 16.84
N ASP A 29 -2.89 18.97 17.09
CA ASP A 29 -2.48 18.07 16.03
C ASP A 29 -3.73 17.34 15.51
N ASP A 30 -4.33 17.89 14.49
CA ASP A 30 -5.54 17.38 13.80
C ASP A 30 -5.21 16.84 12.38
N GLU A 31 -3.93 16.65 12.08
CA GLU A 31 -3.49 16.13 10.79
C GLU A 31 -4.01 14.70 10.58
N THR A 32 -4.88 14.51 9.58
CA THR A 32 -5.53 13.26 9.22
C THR A 32 -5.07 12.73 7.87
N GLN A 33 -4.48 13.60 7.05
CA GLN A 33 -4.22 13.31 5.64
C GLN A 33 -3.21 12.18 5.44
N SER A 34 -2.20 12.08 6.29
CA SER A 34 -1.22 10.98 6.22
C SER A 34 -1.87 9.61 6.44
N VAL A 35 -2.85 9.51 7.36
CA VAL A 35 -3.59 8.27 7.62
C VAL A 35 -4.43 7.87 6.40
N VAL A 36 -5.17 8.83 5.86
CA VAL A 36 -6.04 8.60 4.68
C VAL A 36 -5.21 8.22 3.46
N ASP A 37 -4.12 8.92 3.19
CA ASP A 37 -3.27 8.70 2.01
C ASP A 37 -2.50 7.39 2.11
N ASN A 38 -2.01 7.01 3.30
CA ASN A 38 -1.43 5.69 3.50
C ASN A 38 -2.44 4.59 3.18
N ALA A 39 -3.68 4.70 3.70
CA ALA A 39 -4.70 3.71 3.46
C ALA A 39 -5.06 3.56 1.97
N VAL A 40 -5.14 4.67 1.23
CA VAL A 40 -5.43 4.67 -0.23
C VAL A 40 -4.35 3.92 -0.99
N CYS A 41 -3.06 4.24 -0.78
CA CYS A 41 -1.97 3.58 -1.48
C CYS A 41 -1.81 2.12 -1.06
N GLU A 42 -1.83 1.84 0.24
CA GLU A 42 -1.68 0.49 0.77
C GLU A 42 -2.74 -0.46 0.22
N GLN A 43 -4.01 -0.05 0.22
CA GLN A 43 -5.10 -0.86 -0.31
C GLN A 43 -4.89 -1.24 -1.78
N GLN A 44 -4.48 -0.29 -2.61
CA GLN A 44 -4.35 -0.52 -4.05
C GLN A 44 -3.09 -1.34 -4.41
N PHE A 45 -1.95 -1.04 -3.81
CA PHE A 45 -0.74 -1.83 -4.05
C PHE A 45 -0.89 -3.26 -3.51
N MET A 46 -1.57 -3.44 -2.38
CA MET A 46 -1.87 -4.77 -1.85
C MET A 46 -2.90 -5.54 -2.68
N ALA A 47 -3.84 -4.85 -3.34
CA ALA A 47 -4.83 -5.48 -4.22
C ALA A 47 -4.22 -6.08 -5.51
N ILE A 48 -2.97 -5.76 -5.84
CA ILE A 48 -2.26 -6.35 -6.97
C ILE A 48 -1.70 -7.74 -6.58
N THR A 49 -1.37 -7.98 -5.32
CA THR A 49 -0.80 -9.25 -4.84
C THR A 49 -1.68 -10.48 -5.17
N PRO A 50 -3.00 -10.49 -4.92
CA PRO A 50 -3.86 -11.61 -5.29
C PRO A 50 -3.96 -11.85 -6.81
N VAL A 51 -3.85 -10.79 -7.62
CA VAL A 51 -3.89 -10.89 -9.09
C VAL A 51 -2.73 -11.70 -9.62
N VAL A 52 -1.61 -11.69 -8.91
CA VAL A 52 -0.36 -12.37 -9.27
C VAL A 52 -0.27 -13.76 -8.65
N SER A 53 -1.01 -13.99 -7.56
CA SER A 53 -0.99 -15.26 -6.85
C SER A 53 -1.62 -16.39 -7.70
N GLU A 54 -1.54 -17.55 -7.22
CA GLU A 54 -1.85 -18.90 -7.68
C GLU A 54 -2.66 -19.08 -8.98
N LYS A 55 -3.70 -18.28 -9.20
CA LYS A 55 -4.52 -18.35 -10.43
C LYS A 55 -3.86 -17.72 -11.64
N GLY A 56 -3.01 -16.70 -11.43
CA GLY A 56 -2.31 -15.99 -12.50
C GLY A 56 -1.12 -16.77 -13.04
N ILE A 57 -0.31 -17.36 -12.20
CA ILE A 57 0.99 -17.91 -12.60
C ILE A 57 1.05 -19.45 -12.51
N ASN A 58 0.24 -20.10 -11.66
CA ASN A 58 0.30 -21.54 -11.45
C ASN A 58 -0.59 -22.39 -12.34
N GLN A 59 -1.79 -21.94 -12.68
CA GLN A 59 -2.80 -22.85 -13.26
C GLN A 59 -2.82 -22.88 -14.78
N SER A 60 -2.10 -22.03 -15.43
CA SER A 60 -2.23 -21.96 -16.87
C SER A 60 -0.93 -21.63 -17.58
N GLY A 61 0.19 -21.80 -16.92
CA GLY A 61 1.52 -21.69 -17.51
C GLY A 61 1.62 -20.79 -18.72
N ILE A 62 0.99 -21.20 -19.79
CA ILE A 62 1.04 -20.58 -21.10
C ILE A 62 -0.36 -20.21 -21.64
N LYS A 63 -1.44 -20.54 -20.92
CA LYS A 63 -2.81 -20.30 -21.41
C LYS A 63 -3.33 -18.93 -20.96
N LYS A 64 -4.12 -18.28 -21.83
CA LYS A 64 -4.86 -17.06 -21.47
C LYS A 64 -5.69 -17.29 -20.24
N ILE A 65 -5.49 -16.46 -19.21
CA ILE A 65 -6.29 -16.43 -18.01
C ILE A 65 -7.25 -15.26 -18.11
N ASN A 66 -8.46 -15.48 -17.68
CA ASN A 66 -9.40 -14.38 -17.51
C ASN A 66 -9.12 -13.73 -16.14
N VAL A 67 -8.39 -12.62 -16.14
CA VAL A 67 -8.09 -11.82 -14.95
C VAL A 67 -9.17 -10.73 -14.76
N GLY A 68 -10.40 -11.15 -14.71
CA GLY A 68 -11.53 -10.23 -14.75
C GLY A 68 -11.74 -9.70 -16.16
N CYS A 69 -11.76 -8.38 -16.31
CA CYS A 69 -11.92 -7.73 -17.60
C CYS A 69 -10.59 -7.54 -18.38
N GLY A 70 -9.44 -7.81 -17.76
CA GLY A 70 -8.13 -7.70 -18.41
C GLY A 70 -7.81 -8.89 -19.31
N THR A 71 -6.91 -8.68 -20.26
CA THR A 71 -6.38 -9.73 -21.13
C THR A 71 -5.01 -10.15 -20.64
N TRP A 72 -4.86 -11.41 -20.30
CA TRP A 72 -3.57 -12.00 -19.96
C TRP A 72 -2.80 -12.38 -21.23
N THR A 73 -1.54 -11.99 -21.33
CA THR A 73 -0.68 -12.28 -22.47
C THR A 73 0.74 -12.60 -22.00
N ILE A 74 1.37 -13.60 -22.60
CA ILE A 74 2.80 -13.86 -22.41
C ILE A 74 3.58 -12.95 -23.36
N LEU A 75 4.53 -12.19 -22.82
CA LEU A 75 5.35 -11.26 -23.58
C LEU A 75 6.65 -11.89 -24.10
N GLY A 76 6.95 -13.13 -23.73
CA GLY A 76 8.14 -13.88 -24.14
C GLY A 76 9.18 -14.06 -23.04
N ALA A 77 10.19 -14.90 -23.33
CA ALA A 77 11.38 -15.04 -22.50
C ALA A 77 12.26 -13.80 -22.65
N ILE A 78 12.86 -13.31 -21.55
CA ILE A 78 13.73 -12.12 -21.57
C ILE A 78 15.10 -12.41 -22.16
N SER A 79 15.39 -13.62 -22.53
CA SER A 79 16.63 -13.99 -23.20
C SER A 79 16.46 -13.85 -24.72
N GLY A 80 16.93 -12.71 -25.23
CA GLY A 80 16.89 -12.27 -26.63
C GLY A 80 16.84 -13.36 -27.65
N THR A 81 15.91 -13.25 -28.53
CA THR A 81 15.80 -13.75 -29.89
C THR A 81 14.55 -14.51 -30.29
N ASN A 82 13.62 -14.83 -29.41
CA ASN A 82 12.41 -15.51 -29.89
C ASN A 82 11.15 -14.76 -29.55
N THR A 83 10.45 -14.35 -30.60
CA THR A 83 9.02 -14.03 -30.54
C THR A 83 8.27 -15.18 -29.86
N PRO A 84 7.29 -14.91 -29.02
CA PRO A 84 6.57 -15.93 -28.25
C PRO A 84 5.70 -16.77 -29.23
N ASN A 85 6.30 -17.72 -29.89
CA ASN A 85 5.55 -18.86 -30.37
C ASN A 85 5.52 -19.84 -29.19
N VAL A 86 4.56 -19.60 -28.34
CA VAL A 86 4.42 -20.16 -27.01
C VAL A 86 4.18 -21.67 -27.01
N ALA A 87 4.20 -22.28 -28.17
CA ALA A 87 3.90 -23.67 -28.32
C ALA A 87 5.12 -24.57 -28.18
N THR A 88 6.32 -24.03 -28.07
CA THR A 88 7.50 -24.89 -28.17
C THR A 88 8.57 -24.58 -27.15
N ASP A 89 8.72 -25.48 -26.28
CA ASP A 89 9.92 -26.16 -25.79
C ASP A 89 10.91 -25.47 -24.87
N THR A 90 11.16 -24.19 -24.94
CA THR A 90 12.23 -23.62 -24.09
C THR A 90 11.75 -23.17 -22.70
N LEU A 91 10.46 -22.88 -22.57
CA LEU A 91 9.84 -22.46 -21.32
C LEU A 91 9.15 -23.62 -20.60
N ASP A 92 8.69 -24.63 -21.34
CA ASP A 92 7.99 -25.83 -20.85
C ASP A 92 8.79 -27.06 -21.30
N SER A 93 9.80 -27.43 -20.50
CA SER A 93 10.74 -28.50 -20.82
C SER A 93 10.16 -29.90 -20.74
N ASN A 94 9.02 -30.06 -20.07
CA ASN A 94 8.38 -31.35 -19.83
C ASN A 94 6.99 -31.49 -20.48
N ALA A 95 6.57 -30.48 -21.26
CA ALA A 95 5.29 -30.44 -21.98
C ALA A 95 4.05 -30.59 -21.08
N ASP A 96 4.11 -30.14 -19.82
CA ASP A 96 2.98 -30.16 -18.89
C ASP A 96 2.08 -28.91 -19.01
N GLY A 97 2.40 -28.01 -19.91
CA GLY A 97 1.66 -26.76 -20.15
C GLY A 97 2.08 -25.60 -19.25
N PHE A 98 3.14 -25.78 -18.47
CA PHE A 98 3.71 -24.76 -17.59
C PHE A 98 5.13 -24.40 -18.05
N TYR A 99 5.57 -23.18 -17.72
CA TYR A 99 6.95 -22.79 -17.97
C TYR A 99 7.86 -23.33 -16.86
N ASP A 100 8.96 -23.95 -17.23
CA ASP A 100 9.98 -24.48 -16.33
C ASP A 100 11.20 -23.60 -16.26
N ASN A 101 11.52 -22.95 -17.37
CA ASN A 101 12.71 -22.15 -17.55
C ASN A 101 12.34 -20.69 -17.78
N GLY A 102 12.94 -19.80 -17.03
CA GLY A 102 12.77 -18.37 -17.16
C GLY A 102 14.08 -17.64 -17.35
N PRO A 103 14.09 -16.30 -17.35
CA PRO A 103 12.98 -15.42 -16.98
C PRO A 103 11.90 -15.29 -18.06
N VAL A 104 10.67 -15.16 -17.63
CA VAL A 104 9.50 -14.96 -18.48
C VAL A 104 8.73 -13.72 -18.03
N SER A 105 8.15 -13.00 -18.98
CA SER A 105 7.28 -11.85 -18.72
C SER A 105 5.86 -12.13 -19.18
N PHE A 106 4.92 -11.65 -18.36
CA PHE A 106 3.49 -11.69 -18.62
C PHE A 106 2.94 -10.27 -18.58
N ALA A 107 1.83 -10.04 -19.24
CA ALA A 107 1.08 -8.80 -19.11
C ALA A 107 -0.39 -9.09 -18.83
N ILE A 108 -0.97 -8.27 -17.96
CA ILE A 108 -2.41 -8.14 -17.80
C ILE A 108 -2.75 -6.78 -18.38
N ASP A 109 -3.38 -6.80 -19.56
CA ASP A 109 -3.74 -5.60 -20.30
C ASP A 109 -5.23 -5.29 -20.11
N TYR A 110 -5.53 -4.17 -19.48
CA TYR A 110 -6.88 -3.63 -19.31
C TYR A 110 -7.28 -2.68 -20.43
N GLY A 111 -6.40 -2.47 -21.41
CA GLY A 111 -6.59 -1.57 -22.55
C GLY A 111 -6.50 -0.08 -22.18
N THR A 112 -6.52 0.75 -23.22
CA THR A 112 -6.51 2.21 -23.07
C THR A 112 -7.89 2.78 -22.76
N THR A 113 -8.94 2.15 -23.28
CA THR A 113 -10.35 2.51 -22.98
C THR A 113 -10.82 1.95 -21.65
N GLY A 114 -10.11 0.93 -21.14
CA GLY A 114 -10.37 0.32 -19.86
C GLY A 114 -11.56 -0.62 -19.82
N CYS A 115 -11.72 -1.24 -18.68
CA CYS A 115 -12.81 -2.16 -18.42
C CYS A 115 -13.21 -2.19 -16.92
N LEU A 116 -14.45 -2.56 -16.67
CA LEU A 116 -14.98 -2.67 -15.31
C LEU A 116 -14.47 -3.97 -14.67
N SER A 117 -13.96 -3.89 -13.42
CA SER A 117 -13.58 -5.08 -12.66
C SER A 117 -14.77 -6.01 -12.43
N PHE A 118 -14.49 -7.29 -12.15
CA PHE A 118 -15.53 -8.31 -12.02
C PHE A 118 -16.56 -8.01 -10.91
N ASP A 119 -16.13 -7.32 -9.85
CA ASP A 119 -16.99 -6.86 -8.76
C ASP A 119 -17.84 -5.63 -9.11
N GLY A 120 -17.66 -5.06 -10.30
CA GLY A 120 -18.38 -3.86 -10.77
C GLY A 120 -18.00 -2.56 -10.03
N LEU A 121 -16.99 -2.59 -9.17
CA LEU A 121 -16.66 -1.46 -8.29
C LEU A 121 -15.49 -0.60 -8.79
N SER A 122 -14.64 -1.16 -9.66
CA SER A 122 -13.42 -0.50 -10.12
C SER A 122 -13.31 -0.53 -11.64
N PHE A 123 -13.03 0.62 -12.24
CA PHE A 123 -12.71 0.73 -13.66
C PHE A 123 -11.19 0.78 -13.81
N LYS A 124 -10.62 -0.15 -14.60
CA LYS A 124 -9.17 -0.31 -14.75
C LYS A 124 -8.73 -0.03 -16.17
N THR A 125 -7.57 0.64 -16.33
CA THR A 125 -6.89 0.86 -17.62
C THR A 125 -5.40 0.56 -17.48
N GLY A 126 -4.69 0.44 -18.60
CA GLY A 126 -3.24 0.24 -18.64
C GLY A 126 -2.83 -1.21 -18.43
N VAL A 127 -1.57 -1.42 -18.10
CA VAL A 127 -0.96 -2.76 -18.09
C VAL A 127 -0.25 -3.02 -16.77
N ILE A 128 -0.44 -4.21 -16.24
CA ILE A 128 0.37 -4.80 -15.18
C ILE A 128 1.32 -5.79 -15.84
N LYS A 129 2.61 -5.49 -15.85
CA LYS A 129 3.65 -6.37 -16.38
C LYS A 129 4.31 -7.15 -15.26
N LEU A 130 4.34 -8.47 -15.38
CA LEU A 130 4.97 -9.37 -14.43
C LEU A 130 6.19 -10.02 -15.05
N THR A 131 7.26 -10.15 -14.28
CA THR A 131 8.49 -10.85 -14.69
C THR A 131 8.92 -11.78 -13.57
N THR A 132 9.23 -13.02 -13.94
CA THR A 132 9.70 -14.03 -12.97
C THR A 132 10.71 -14.97 -13.63
N ALA A 133 11.64 -15.50 -12.83
CA ALA A 133 12.62 -16.46 -13.30
C ALA A 133 12.13 -17.92 -13.21
N LYS A 134 11.17 -18.21 -12.34
CA LYS A 134 10.66 -19.56 -12.09
C LYS A 134 9.15 -19.51 -11.82
N ARG A 135 8.51 -20.67 -11.81
CA ARG A 135 7.08 -20.82 -11.44
C ARG A 135 6.80 -20.26 -10.06
N TRP A 136 5.57 -19.79 -9.85
CA TRP A 136 5.08 -19.34 -8.55
C TRP A 136 5.18 -20.40 -7.45
N SER A 137 5.09 -21.67 -7.82
CA SER A 137 5.24 -22.80 -6.87
C SER A 137 6.66 -22.91 -6.27
N VAL A 138 7.65 -22.28 -6.90
CA VAL A 138 9.04 -22.28 -6.38
C VAL A 138 9.18 -21.17 -5.35
N TYR A 139 9.43 -21.57 -4.11
CA TYR A 139 9.63 -20.63 -3.00
C TYR A 139 10.91 -19.80 -3.17
N ASN A 140 10.87 -18.61 -2.57
CA ASN A 140 11.95 -17.62 -2.60
C ASN A 140 12.35 -17.17 -4.02
N ASN A 141 11.42 -17.30 -4.97
CA ASN A 141 11.57 -16.77 -6.31
C ASN A 141 10.74 -15.48 -6.44
N PRO A 142 11.37 -14.31 -6.62
CA PRO A 142 10.65 -13.06 -6.73
C PRO A 142 9.90 -12.96 -8.06
N VAL A 143 8.71 -12.40 -7.98
CA VAL A 143 7.96 -11.88 -9.13
C VAL A 143 8.02 -10.37 -9.07
N THR A 144 8.59 -9.76 -10.10
CA THR A 144 8.64 -8.30 -10.25
C THR A 144 7.47 -7.83 -11.08
N ILE A 145 6.81 -6.79 -10.63
CA ILE A 145 5.63 -6.21 -11.26
C ILE A 145 5.91 -4.74 -11.54
N ASP A 146 5.74 -4.35 -12.78
CA ASP A 146 5.84 -2.97 -13.24
C ASP A 146 4.46 -2.50 -13.72
N LEU A 147 4.03 -1.33 -13.26
CA LEU A 147 2.77 -0.70 -13.60
C LEU A 147 2.95 0.26 -14.77
N GLN A 148 2.32 -0.01 -15.92
CA GLN A 148 2.45 0.78 -17.13
C GLN A 148 1.13 1.50 -17.43
N ASN A 149 1.08 2.81 -17.20
CA ASN A 149 -0.13 3.62 -17.33
C ASN A 149 -1.35 3.02 -16.58
N TYR A 150 -1.07 2.27 -15.52
CA TYR A 150 -2.11 1.57 -14.77
C TYR A 150 -2.93 2.56 -13.96
N LYS A 151 -4.24 2.50 -14.15
CA LYS A 151 -5.20 3.32 -13.40
C LYS A 151 -6.29 2.45 -12.82
N VAL A 152 -6.75 2.86 -11.65
CA VAL A 152 -7.99 2.36 -11.04
C VAL A 152 -8.88 3.56 -10.81
N ASN A 153 -10.03 3.58 -11.48
CA ASN A 153 -10.89 4.75 -11.59
C ASN A 153 -10.10 5.94 -12.16
N ASN A 154 -10.01 7.06 -11.43
CA ASN A 154 -9.29 8.25 -11.86
C ASN A 154 -7.85 8.34 -11.33
N VAL A 155 -7.40 7.36 -10.54
CA VAL A 155 -6.07 7.38 -9.91
C VAL A 155 -5.10 6.55 -10.72
N THR A 156 -3.97 7.15 -11.11
CA THR A 156 -2.83 6.49 -11.74
C THR A 156 -1.92 5.95 -10.65
N TYR A 157 -1.48 4.71 -10.82
CA TYR A 157 -0.52 4.04 -9.94
C TYR A 157 0.72 3.69 -10.75
N SER A 158 1.88 3.99 -10.20
CA SER A 158 3.18 3.65 -10.77
C SER A 158 4.15 3.19 -9.69
N GLY A 159 5.30 2.68 -10.09
CA GLY A 159 6.28 2.07 -9.22
C GLY A 159 6.43 0.59 -9.51
N GLN A 160 7.31 -0.06 -8.75
CA GLN A 160 7.59 -1.49 -8.87
C GLN A 160 7.11 -2.22 -7.63
N ILE A 161 6.55 -3.41 -7.82
CA ILE A 161 6.15 -4.29 -6.73
C ILE A 161 6.94 -5.59 -6.89
N ILE A 162 7.54 -6.06 -5.80
CA ILE A 162 8.22 -7.35 -5.76
C ILE A 162 7.44 -8.25 -4.82
N ILE A 163 6.99 -9.39 -5.33
CA ILE A 163 6.27 -10.39 -4.55
C ILE A 163 7.11 -11.64 -4.47
N THR A 164 7.30 -12.17 -3.26
CA THR A 164 8.06 -13.40 -3.04
C THR A 164 7.27 -14.34 -2.16
N ARG A 165 7.00 -15.54 -2.66
CA ARG A 165 6.40 -16.62 -1.89
C ARG A 165 7.48 -17.29 -1.06
N LEU A 166 7.34 -17.23 0.27
CA LEU A 166 8.33 -17.81 1.20
C LEU A 166 8.06 -19.28 1.50
N ASP A 167 6.79 -19.63 1.63
CA ASP A 167 6.31 -20.99 1.89
C ASP A 167 4.87 -21.17 1.35
N SER A 168 4.19 -22.23 1.75
CA SER A 168 2.82 -22.54 1.27
C SER A 168 1.76 -21.51 1.65
N VAL A 169 2.00 -20.72 2.70
CA VAL A 169 1.02 -19.81 3.30
C VAL A 169 1.52 -18.39 3.48
N THR A 170 2.82 -18.13 3.22
CA THR A 170 3.47 -16.84 3.50
C THR A 170 4.00 -16.21 2.22
N VAL A 171 3.64 -14.95 2.01
CA VAL A 171 4.10 -14.12 0.90
C VAL A 171 4.63 -12.80 1.44
N THR A 172 5.74 -12.32 0.90
CA THR A 172 6.19 -10.93 1.11
C THR A 172 5.86 -10.09 -0.11
N THR A 173 5.49 -8.84 0.13
CA THR A 173 5.26 -7.83 -0.91
C THR A 173 6.07 -6.59 -0.56
N GLN A 174 6.87 -6.12 -1.50
CA GLN A 174 7.63 -4.88 -1.39
C GLN A 174 7.19 -3.92 -2.48
N VAL A 175 6.86 -2.68 -2.12
CA VAL A 175 6.59 -1.58 -3.06
C VAL A 175 7.80 -0.66 -3.08
N ILE A 176 8.33 -0.36 -4.26
CA ILE A 176 9.50 0.47 -4.49
C ILE A 176 9.09 1.62 -5.40
N ASN A 177 9.40 2.86 -4.99
CA ASN A 177 9.05 4.09 -5.71
C ASN A 177 7.56 4.12 -6.12
N GLY A 178 6.68 3.66 -5.23
CA GLY A 178 5.24 3.70 -5.43
C GLY A 178 4.75 5.14 -5.50
N HIS A 179 3.90 5.44 -6.47
CA HIS A 179 3.33 6.76 -6.68
C HIS A 179 1.87 6.66 -7.10
N CYS A 180 1.02 7.48 -6.48
CA CYS A 180 -0.41 7.55 -6.75
C CYS A 180 -0.79 9.00 -7.07
N THR A 181 -1.55 9.22 -8.14
CA THR A 181 -2.01 10.57 -8.53
C THR A 181 -3.32 10.54 -9.31
N ASP A 182 -4.18 11.53 -9.09
CA ASP A 182 -5.33 11.82 -9.96
C ASP A 182 -5.08 13.02 -10.88
N GLY A 183 -3.85 13.57 -10.86
CA GLY A 183 -3.45 14.77 -11.59
C GLY A 183 -3.55 16.06 -10.76
N ASN A 184 -4.34 16.09 -9.69
CA ASN A 184 -4.47 17.25 -8.80
C ASN A 184 -3.65 17.09 -7.51
N TRP A 185 -3.39 15.87 -7.11
CA TRP A 185 -2.58 15.53 -5.94
C TRP A 185 -1.63 14.37 -6.25
N ASN A 186 -0.59 14.25 -5.43
CA ASN A 186 0.41 13.19 -5.52
C ASN A 186 0.66 12.58 -4.16
N ILE A 187 0.84 11.26 -4.10
CA ILE A 187 1.22 10.51 -2.92
C ILE A 187 2.39 9.62 -3.30
N ASP A 188 3.49 9.67 -2.56
CA ASP A 188 4.57 8.70 -2.67
C ASP A 188 4.40 7.62 -1.60
N TYR A 189 4.71 6.38 -1.94
CA TYR A 189 4.53 5.24 -1.06
C TYR A 189 5.61 4.17 -1.28
N GLU A 190 6.20 3.72 -0.21
CA GLU A 190 7.09 2.56 -0.16
C GLU A 190 6.71 1.68 1.02
N GLY A 191 6.89 0.37 0.90
CA GLY A 191 6.57 -0.50 2.02
C GLY A 191 6.95 -1.94 1.80
N THR A 192 7.12 -2.64 2.89
CA THR A 192 7.32 -4.09 2.90
C THR A 192 6.29 -4.72 3.83
N LYS A 193 5.52 -5.66 3.30
CA LYS A 193 4.50 -6.38 4.04
C LYS A 193 4.73 -7.88 3.94
N THR A 194 4.45 -8.57 5.02
CA THR A 194 4.35 -10.03 5.06
C THR A 194 2.88 -10.41 5.24
N ILE A 195 2.37 -11.18 4.30
CA ILE A 195 1.00 -11.67 4.28
C ILE A 195 1.07 -13.16 4.59
N LYS A 196 0.32 -13.60 5.59
CA LYS A 196 0.25 -15.01 5.97
C LYS A 196 -1.19 -15.46 6.01
N GLN A 197 -1.52 -16.52 5.28
CA GLN A 197 -2.81 -17.21 5.42
C GLN A 197 -2.85 -17.87 6.81
N VAL A 198 -3.94 -17.68 7.52
CA VAL A 198 -4.16 -18.20 8.88
C VAL A 198 -5.49 -18.94 9.02
N GLY A 199 -6.28 -19.01 7.96
CA GLY A 199 -7.54 -19.76 7.87
C GLY A 199 -7.84 -20.18 6.44
N GLY A 200 -8.84 -21.06 6.24
CA GLY A 200 -9.23 -21.56 4.91
C GLY A 200 -8.40 -22.75 4.40
N TYR A 201 -7.48 -23.31 5.19
CA TYR A 201 -6.57 -24.37 4.74
C TYR A 201 -7.27 -25.66 4.30
N SER A 202 -8.43 -25.97 4.86
CA SER A 202 -9.18 -27.21 4.59
C SER A 202 -10.02 -27.16 3.31
N THR A 203 -10.10 -25.99 2.70
CA THR A 203 -10.98 -25.69 1.56
C THR A 203 -10.22 -25.05 0.40
N PRO A 204 -9.19 -25.69 -0.18
CA PRO A 204 -8.26 -25.08 -1.14
C PRO A 204 -8.94 -24.56 -2.42
N ASN A 205 -10.18 -24.98 -2.70
CA ASN A 205 -10.98 -24.51 -3.82
C ASN A 205 -12.03 -23.45 -3.45
N ASN A 206 -12.09 -23.05 -2.18
CA ASN A 206 -13.02 -22.04 -1.67
C ASN A 206 -12.24 -20.90 -1.03
N GLU A 207 -11.90 -19.88 -1.80
CA GLU A 207 -11.19 -18.71 -1.30
C GLU A 207 -12.04 -17.80 -0.41
N ALA A 208 -13.37 -18.01 -0.35
CA ALA A 208 -14.25 -17.12 0.39
C ALA A 208 -14.10 -17.24 1.91
N ASP A 209 -13.56 -18.34 2.41
CA ASP A 209 -13.27 -18.58 3.84
C ASP A 209 -11.80 -18.38 4.21
N ASP A 210 -10.97 -17.97 3.25
CA ASP A 210 -9.59 -17.64 3.51
C ASP A 210 -9.48 -16.44 4.44
N VAL A 211 -8.54 -16.55 5.34
CA VAL A 211 -8.20 -15.50 6.29
C VAL A 211 -6.71 -15.24 6.25
N ILE A 212 -6.33 -13.99 6.14
CA ILE A 212 -4.93 -13.59 6.15
C ILE A 212 -4.63 -12.62 7.29
N THR A 213 -3.39 -12.64 7.73
CA THR A 213 -2.79 -11.60 8.56
C THR A 213 -1.72 -10.86 7.77
N ILE A 214 -1.58 -9.56 8.06
CA ILE A 214 -0.62 -8.68 7.42
C ILE A 214 0.23 -8.04 8.51
N THR A 215 1.56 -8.07 8.34
CA THR A 215 2.55 -7.39 9.18
C THR A 215 3.52 -6.60 8.30
N GLY A 216 4.30 -5.70 8.89
CA GLY A 216 5.32 -4.94 8.18
C GLY A 216 5.18 -3.43 8.38
N ASN A 217 5.86 -2.69 7.52
CA ASN A 217 5.96 -1.24 7.61
C ASN A 217 5.77 -0.59 6.25
N SER A 218 5.59 0.72 6.25
CA SER A 218 5.62 1.56 5.07
C SER A 218 6.10 2.97 5.40
N SER A 219 6.43 3.72 4.37
CA SER A 219 6.74 5.14 4.42
C SER A 219 6.16 5.81 3.18
N GLY A 220 6.02 7.11 3.25
CA GLY A 220 5.50 7.84 2.11
C GLY A 220 5.51 9.34 2.30
N LYS A 221 4.91 10.02 1.34
CA LYS A 221 4.67 11.45 1.37
C LYS A 221 3.22 11.70 0.97
N ASN A 222 2.45 12.30 1.87
CA ASN A 222 1.05 12.56 1.63
C ASN A 222 0.83 13.68 0.59
N ARG A 223 -0.38 13.83 0.09
CA ARG A 223 -0.77 14.84 -0.92
C ARG A 223 -0.53 16.29 -0.49
N LEU A 224 -0.33 16.55 0.79
CA LEU A 224 0.03 17.86 1.33
C LEU A 224 1.55 18.05 1.45
N GLY A 225 2.35 17.08 1.00
CA GLY A 225 3.80 17.14 0.97
C GLY A 225 4.49 16.72 2.28
N ARG A 226 3.75 16.19 3.28
CA ARG A 226 4.32 15.71 4.54
C ARG A 226 4.72 14.24 4.42
N THR A 227 5.96 13.94 4.79
CA THR A 227 6.42 12.55 4.89
C THR A 227 5.85 11.86 6.12
N PHE A 228 5.73 10.55 6.06
CA PHE A 228 5.25 9.72 7.17
C PHE A 228 5.91 8.34 7.15
N THR A 229 5.89 7.67 8.28
CA THR A 229 6.24 6.26 8.42
C THR A 229 5.12 5.50 9.10
N THR A 230 4.98 4.22 8.79
CA THR A 230 4.03 3.33 9.47
C THR A 230 4.71 2.06 9.96
N ASN A 231 4.17 1.49 11.02
CA ASN A 231 4.53 0.17 11.50
C ASN A 231 3.28 -0.55 12.01
N ILE A 232 3.03 -1.76 11.53
CA ILE A 232 1.93 -2.58 12.03
C ILE A 232 2.34 -3.16 13.39
N THR A 233 1.61 -2.75 14.43
CA THR A 233 1.89 -3.13 15.83
C THR A 233 1.11 -4.35 16.27
N THR A 234 -0.13 -4.50 15.80
CA THR A 234 -0.91 -5.73 15.91
C THR A 234 -1.23 -6.21 14.50
N PRO A 235 -0.95 -7.48 14.14
CA PRO A 235 -1.22 -7.97 12.80
C PRO A 235 -2.60 -7.58 12.31
N LEU A 236 -2.67 -7.01 11.10
CA LEU A 236 -3.93 -6.66 10.47
C LEU A 236 -4.60 -7.93 9.98
N TYR A 237 -5.88 -8.04 10.18
CA TYR A 237 -6.68 -9.23 9.89
C TYR A 237 -7.66 -8.94 8.77
N LYS A 238 -7.68 -9.80 7.74
CA LYS A 238 -8.55 -9.65 6.59
C LYS A 238 -9.11 -11.00 6.16
N LYS A 239 -10.43 -11.05 5.96
CA LYS A 239 -11.11 -12.17 5.32
C LYS A 239 -11.20 -11.95 3.81
N SER A 240 -11.06 -12.97 3.00
CA SER A 240 -11.13 -12.86 1.55
C SER A 240 -12.50 -12.39 1.04
N ASN A 241 -13.57 -12.72 1.76
CA ASN A 241 -14.92 -12.25 1.47
C ASN A 241 -15.23 -10.84 2.02
N CYS A 242 -14.24 -10.16 2.61
CA CYS A 242 -14.35 -8.79 3.10
C CYS A 242 -13.43 -7.87 2.31
N LYS A 243 -13.96 -6.76 1.81
CA LYS A 243 -13.18 -5.76 1.09
C LYS A 243 -12.12 -5.12 1.97
N TRP A 244 -12.43 -4.91 3.25
CA TRP A 244 -11.62 -4.13 4.18
C TRP A 244 -10.86 -4.99 5.19
N ILE A 245 -9.84 -4.40 5.78
CA ILE A 245 -9.19 -4.93 6.98
C ILE A 245 -10.21 -4.84 8.12
N SER A 246 -10.40 -5.91 8.87
CA SER A 246 -11.43 -6.01 9.88
C SER A 246 -10.92 -5.87 11.33
N SER A 247 -9.62 -6.01 11.56
CA SER A 247 -9.02 -5.77 12.87
C SER A 247 -7.51 -5.61 12.80
N GLY A 248 -6.91 -5.22 13.90
CA GLY A 248 -5.49 -4.97 14.05
C GLY A 248 -5.17 -3.49 14.17
N THR A 249 -3.90 -3.18 14.46
CA THR A 249 -3.47 -1.80 14.68
C THR A 249 -2.16 -1.51 13.96
N LEU A 250 -1.99 -0.27 13.55
CA LEU A 250 -0.71 0.25 13.12
C LEU A 250 -0.43 1.61 13.78
N GLU A 251 0.84 1.91 13.95
CA GLU A 251 1.31 3.25 14.28
C GLU A 251 1.70 3.98 13.00
N LEU A 252 1.26 5.23 12.86
CA LEU A 252 1.64 6.14 11.80
C LEU A 252 2.23 7.41 12.39
N THR A 253 3.42 7.79 11.97
CA THR A 253 4.12 8.98 12.43
C THR A 253 4.38 9.92 11.27
N PRO A 254 3.61 11.00 11.12
CA PRO A 254 3.95 12.07 10.18
C PRO A 254 5.14 12.87 10.68
N ASP A 255 5.96 13.35 9.77
CA ASP A 255 7.15 14.14 10.11
C ASP A 255 6.79 15.40 10.90
N GLY A 256 7.51 15.59 12.01
CA GLY A 256 7.31 16.71 12.93
C GLY A 256 6.04 16.65 13.78
N LEU A 257 5.26 15.57 13.72
CA LEU A 257 4.02 15.40 14.48
C LEU A 257 4.06 14.13 15.35
N LYS A 258 3.07 13.98 16.21
CA LYS A 258 2.98 12.82 17.10
C LYS A 258 2.52 11.58 16.33
N THR A 259 2.95 10.43 16.82
CA THR A 259 2.46 9.13 16.36
C THR A 259 0.96 8.98 16.60
N ARG A 260 0.27 8.44 15.61
CA ARG A 260 -1.15 8.06 15.65
C ARG A 260 -1.24 6.55 15.68
N THR A 261 -2.07 6.04 16.59
CA THR A 261 -2.45 4.62 16.58
C THR A 261 -3.71 4.49 15.75
N VAL A 262 -3.63 3.81 14.61
CA VAL A 262 -4.77 3.49 13.74
C VAL A 262 -5.30 2.13 14.16
N ASP A 263 -6.61 2.04 14.39
CA ASP A 263 -7.31 0.82 14.79
C ASP A 263 -8.38 0.48 13.75
N PHE A 264 -8.33 -0.74 13.23
CA PHE A 264 -9.23 -1.27 12.21
C PHE A 264 -10.43 -2.04 12.79
N GLY A 265 -10.67 -1.91 14.10
CA GLY A 265 -11.82 -2.51 14.75
C GLY A 265 -11.58 -3.91 15.32
N SER A 266 -12.68 -4.61 15.60
CA SER A 266 -12.70 -5.86 16.37
C SER A 266 -13.08 -7.11 15.56
N GLY A 267 -13.09 -7.04 14.22
CA GLY A 267 -13.34 -8.18 13.34
C GLY A 267 -14.63 -8.11 12.52
N THR A 268 -15.39 -7.01 12.60
CA THR A 268 -16.54 -6.75 11.73
C THR A 268 -16.05 -6.40 10.33
N CYS A 269 -16.77 -6.85 9.30
CA CYS A 269 -16.48 -6.46 7.93
C CYS A 269 -17.22 -5.18 7.59
N ASP A 270 -16.61 -4.06 7.85
CA ASP A 270 -17.10 -2.72 7.52
C ASP A 270 -15.93 -1.81 7.12
N ASP A 271 -16.25 -0.60 6.70
CA ASP A 271 -15.27 0.41 6.30
C ASP A 271 -14.87 1.35 7.46
N ASP A 272 -15.27 1.04 8.68
CA ASP A 272 -14.97 1.85 9.85
C ASP A 272 -13.53 1.63 10.32
N ALA A 273 -12.84 2.72 10.61
CA ALA A 273 -11.57 2.73 11.28
C ALA A 273 -11.43 3.99 12.14
N THR A 274 -10.57 3.93 13.13
CA THR A 274 -10.26 5.08 13.99
C THR A 274 -8.77 5.30 14.05
N PHE A 275 -8.36 6.52 14.37
CA PHE A 275 -7.01 6.75 14.85
C PHE A 275 -7.02 7.62 16.10
N THR A 276 -6.06 7.37 16.99
CA THR A 276 -5.91 8.10 18.25
C THR A 276 -4.61 8.90 18.24
N VAL A 277 -4.70 10.19 18.53
CA VAL A 277 -3.56 11.10 18.74
C VAL A 277 -3.87 12.05 19.90
N ASN A 278 -2.91 12.30 20.78
CA ASN A 278 -3.09 13.17 21.94
C ASN A 278 -4.27 12.78 22.87
N GLY A 279 -4.65 11.50 22.90
CA GLY A 279 -5.81 11.01 23.65
C GLY A 279 -7.17 11.32 23.01
N GLN A 280 -7.18 11.88 21.79
CA GLN A 280 -8.39 12.07 21.00
C GLN A 280 -8.49 10.98 19.95
N THR A 281 -9.66 10.36 19.84
CA THR A 281 -9.96 9.37 18.82
C THR A 281 -10.83 9.98 17.73
N ILE A 282 -10.41 9.81 16.49
CA ILE A 282 -11.06 10.34 15.28
C ILE A 282 -11.44 9.15 14.41
N SER A 283 -12.70 9.09 13.98
CA SER A 283 -13.20 8.06 13.06
C SER A 283 -12.99 8.49 11.62
N PHE A 284 -12.68 7.54 10.76
CA PHE A 284 -12.61 7.74 9.31
C PHE A 284 -13.09 6.48 8.57
N LYS A 285 -13.31 6.60 7.26
CA LYS A 285 -13.74 5.50 6.41
C LYS A 285 -12.61 5.02 5.52
N LEU A 286 -12.44 3.70 5.46
CA LEU A 286 -11.61 3.03 4.48
C LEU A 286 -12.23 3.18 3.08
N LYS A 287 -11.44 3.35 2.04
CA LYS A 287 -11.92 3.61 0.66
C LYS A 287 -11.70 2.43 -0.26
#